data_24916f465c141ea50ab044ae03861a57
#
_entry.id   24916f465c141ea50ab044ae03861a57
#
_cell.length_a   1.000
_cell.length_b   1.000
_cell.length_c   1.000
_cell.angle_alpha   90.00
_cell.angle_beta   90.00
_cell.angle_gamma   90.00
#
_symmetry.space_group_name_H-M   'P 1'
#
loop_
_entity.id
_entity.type
_entity.pdbx_description
1 polymer ?
#
loop_
_entity_poly.entity_id
_entity_poly.type
_entity_poly.pdbx_seq_one_letter_code
_entity_poly.pdbx_strand_id
1 'polypeptide(L)'
;PDTNYPVASIIALGAFLVLLAAEHLTSHLIDDSQPAGDEDSTPAIIPVTLTAMIAMPSFFLGASLGMSDRFSGFLIFIAVILHKGTAAFALALTMVRSTLTRVQCICLLTCFALTTPVGILAGGLASEYMDDEVLFIKAIVLSLGAGTFLYMGTLHELKRTPLIRHCGKFSCFLWMLAGLLVTGMVRWMIGEAHSL
;
A
#
# COMPACT_ATOMS: atom_id res chain seq x y z
N PRO A 1 -28.13 -12.07 -8.67
CA PRO A 1 -28.40 -12.55 -7.33
C PRO A 1 -27.96 -11.47 -6.37
N ASP A 2 -28.99 -10.80 -5.78
CA ASP A 2 -28.79 -9.76 -4.75
C ASP A 2 -28.34 -10.45 -3.46
N THR A 3 -27.05 -10.76 -3.39
CA THR A 3 -26.47 -11.20 -2.15
C THR A 3 -26.16 -9.95 -1.35
N ASN A 4 -26.98 -9.67 -0.33
CA ASN A 4 -26.73 -8.67 0.73
C ASN A 4 -25.44 -8.96 1.54
N TYR A 5 -24.53 -9.77 0.98
CA TYR A 5 -23.32 -10.21 1.65
C TYR A 5 -22.16 -9.27 1.27
N PRO A 6 -21.47 -8.65 2.24
CA PRO A 6 -20.42 -7.66 1.97
C PRO A 6 -19.11 -8.33 1.50
N VAL A 7 -19.14 -9.00 0.33
CA VAL A 7 -18.01 -9.76 -0.22
C VAL A 7 -16.75 -8.90 -0.33
N ALA A 8 -16.88 -7.67 -0.80
CA ALA A 8 -15.76 -6.73 -0.92
C ALA A 8 -15.08 -6.45 0.43
N SER A 9 -15.87 -6.26 1.49
CA SER A 9 -15.35 -6.02 2.85
C SER A 9 -14.64 -7.24 3.41
N ILE A 10 -15.12 -8.46 3.10
CA ILE A 10 -14.49 -9.71 3.55
C ILE A 10 -13.17 -9.91 2.84
N ILE A 11 -13.09 -9.64 1.53
CA ILE A 11 -11.84 -9.72 0.77
C ILE A 11 -10.83 -8.69 1.31
N ALA A 12 -11.27 -7.46 1.59
CA ALA A 12 -10.42 -6.43 2.17
C ALA A 12 -9.89 -6.84 3.56
N LEU A 13 -10.76 -7.39 4.42
CA LEU A 13 -10.37 -7.92 5.73
C LEU A 13 -9.39 -9.09 5.57
N GLY A 14 -9.60 -9.99 4.62
CA GLY A 14 -8.69 -11.08 4.31
C GLY A 14 -7.29 -10.57 3.94
N ALA A 15 -7.19 -9.59 3.05
CA ALA A 15 -5.93 -8.97 2.67
C ALA A 15 -5.24 -8.28 3.86
N PHE A 16 -6.00 -7.59 4.70
CA PHE A 16 -5.50 -6.99 5.94
C PHE A 16 -4.89 -8.06 6.88
N LEU A 17 -5.60 -9.16 7.11
CA LEU A 17 -5.15 -10.24 7.99
C LEU A 17 -3.91 -10.98 7.44
N VAL A 18 -3.81 -11.15 6.12
CA VAL A 18 -2.63 -11.75 5.48
C VAL A 18 -1.39 -10.90 5.72
N LEU A 19 -1.48 -9.58 5.56
CA LEU A 19 -0.36 -8.67 5.83
C LEU A 19 -0.01 -8.62 7.33
N LEU A 20 -1.00 -8.64 8.20
CA LEU A 20 -0.80 -8.71 9.65
C LEU A 20 -0.06 -10.00 10.03
N ALA A 21 -0.47 -11.14 9.46
CA ALA A 21 0.21 -12.42 9.68
C ALA A 21 1.64 -12.42 9.14
N ALA A 22 1.87 -11.84 7.96
CA ALA A 22 3.22 -11.70 7.38
C ALA A 22 4.13 -10.83 8.26
N GLU A 23 3.62 -9.71 8.81
CA GLU A 23 4.40 -8.89 9.76
C GLU A 23 4.72 -9.67 11.04
N HIS A 24 3.73 -10.37 11.59
CA HIS A 24 3.93 -11.16 12.81
C HIS A 24 4.97 -12.27 12.61
N LEU A 25 4.88 -12.98 11.49
CA LEU A 25 5.87 -14.01 11.14
C LEU A 25 7.27 -13.40 10.96
N THR A 26 7.38 -12.27 10.32
CA THR A 26 8.66 -11.56 10.11
C THR A 26 9.25 -11.07 11.43
N SER A 27 8.43 -10.57 12.36
CA SER A 27 8.90 -10.14 13.69
C SER A 27 9.48 -11.31 14.49
N HIS A 28 8.85 -12.50 14.43
CA HIS A 28 9.40 -13.71 15.03
C HIS A 28 10.74 -14.11 14.42
N LEU A 29 10.88 -14.06 13.10
CA LEU A 29 12.14 -14.39 12.41
C LEU A 29 13.26 -13.39 12.74
N ILE A 30 12.93 -12.13 13.04
CA ILE A 30 13.89 -11.10 13.46
C ILE A 30 14.36 -11.35 14.88
N ASP A 31 13.44 -11.67 15.80
CA ASP A 31 13.76 -11.95 17.21
C ASP A 31 14.70 -13.18 17.34
N ASP A 32 14.45 -14.22 16.52
CA ASP A 32 15.30 -15.42 16.50
C ASP A 32 16.67 -15.20 15.85
N SER A 33 16.83 -14.12 15.05
CA SER A 33 18.02 -13.88 14.22
C SER A 33 18.98 -12.84 14.79
N GLN A 34 18.68 -12.19 15.92
CA GLN A 34 19.57 -11.19 16.52
C GLN A 34 20.66 -11.83 17.38
N PRO A 35 21.93 -11.89 16.92
CA PRO A 35 23.04 -12.02 17.83
C PRO A 35 23.20 -10.71 18.59
N ALA A 36 23.25 -10.76 19.91
CA ALA A 36 23.52 -9.63 20.79
C ALA A 36 24.84 -8.95 20.38
N GLY A 37 24.82 -7.79 19.76
CA GLY A 37 26.08 -7.11 19.54
C GLY A 37 26.15 -5.83 18.69
N ASP A 38 25.17 -5.51 17.83
CA ASP A 38 25.24 -4.29 17.01
C ASP A 38 23.92 -3.51 17.05
N GLU A 39 23.83 -2.55 17.94
CA GLU A 39 22.62 -1.71 18.15
C GLU A 39 22.39 -0.67 17.02
N ASP A 40 23.34 -0.42 16.12
CA ASP A 40 23.30 0.70 15.16
C ASP A 40 22.91 0.32 13.72
N SER A 41 22.89 -0.97 13.33
CA SER A 41 22.59 -1.38 11.96
C SER A 41 21.26 -2.13 11.84
N THR A 42 20.37 -1.64 10.96
CA THR A 42 19.09 -2.29 10.69
C THR A 42 19.32 -3.61 9.92
N PRO A 43 18.83 -4.77 10.40
CA PRO A 43 18.97 -6.04 9.69
C PRO A 43 18.40 -5.97 8.28
N ALA A 44 19.04 -6.65 7.32
CA ALA A 44 18.64 -6.65 5.90
C ALA A 44 17.20 -7.14 5.66
N ILE A 45 16.67 -7.96 6.56
CA ILE A 45 15.32 -8.50 6.46
C ILE A 45 14.25 -7.40 6.58
N ILE A 46 14.51 -6.34 7.34
CA ILE A 46 13.54 -5.25 7.56
C ILE A 46 13.22 -4.49 6.26
N PRO A 47 14.21 -3.95 5.50
CA PRO A 47 13.91 -3.27 4.25
C PRO A 47 13.38 -4.22 3.17
N VAL A 48 13.75 -5.49 3.17
CA VAL A 48 13.20 -6.50 2.24
C VAL A 48 11.71 -6.71 2.50
N THR A 49 11.33 -6.96 3.76
CA THR A 49 9.93 -7.15 4.15
C THR A 49 9.10 -5.89 3.90
N LEU A 50 9.65 -4.73 4.24
CA LEU A 50 8.99 -3.44 3.98
C LEU A 50 8.75 -3.24 2.48
N THR A 51 9.73 -3.57 1.63
CA THR A 51 9.58 -3.51 0.18
C THR A 51 8.45 -4.42 -0.31
N ALA A 52 8.40 -5.66 0.16
CA ALA A 52 7.35 -6.60 -0.21
C ALA A 52 5.95 -6.11 0.22
N MET A 53 5.83 -5.59 1.44
CA MET A 53 4.56 -5.06 1.96
C MET A 53 4.05 -3.85 1.17
N ILE A 54 4.95 -2.91 0.82
CA ILE A 54 4.57 -1.71 0.05
C ILE A 54 4.35 -2.04 -1.44
N ALA A 55 4.99 -3.09 -1.96
CA ALA A 55 4.84 -3.54 -3.33
C ALA A 55 3.43 -4.10 -3.61
N MET A 56 2.81 -4.81 -2.65
CA MET A 56 1.47 -5.37 -2.82
C MET A 56 0.40 -4.32 -3.16
N PRO A 57 0.18 -3.27 -2.35
CA PRO A 57 -0.80 -2.24 -2.71
C PRO A 57 -0.44 -1.52 -4.01
N SER A 58 0.85 -1.34 -4.32
CA SER A 58 1.30 -0.74 -5.59
C SER A 58 0.93 -1.59 -6.81
N PHE A 59 0.97 -2.92 -6.69
CA PHE A 59 0.52 -3.84 -7.73
C PHE A 59 -1.00 -3.75 -7.95
N PHE A 60 -1.80 -3.81 -6.89
CA PHE A 60 -3.26 -3.74 -6.99
C PHE A 60 -3.75 -2.40 -7.54
N LEU A 61 -3.12 -1.29 -7.15
CA LEU A 61 -3.40 0.01 -7.76
C LEU A 61 -3.05 0.05 -9.24
N GLY A 62 -1.90 -0.52 -9.62
CA GLY A 62 -1.53 -0.65 -11.02
C GLY A 62 -2.57 -1.46 -11.81
N ALA A 63 -2.99 -2.61 -11.28
CA ALA A 63 -4.00 -3.45 -11.91
C ALA A 63 -5.35 -2.73 -12.03
N SER A 64 -5.78 -2.02 -10.99
CA SER A 64 -6.99 -1.18 -11.05
C SER A 64 -6.88 -0.07 -12.09
N LEU A 65 -5.70 0.54 -12.23
CA LEU A 65 -5.44 1.54 -13.26
C LEU A 65 -5.55 0.97 -14.67
N GLY A 66 -5.00 -0.24 -14.90
CA GLY A 66 -5.08 -0.94 -16.18
C GLY A 66 -6.50 -1.31 -16.60
N MET A 67 -7.41 -1.53 -15.62
CA MET A 67 -8.84 -1.83 -15.84
C MET A 67 -9.74 -0.58 -15.84
N SER A 68 -9.18 0.63 -15.72
CA SER A 68 -9.95 1.86 -15.57
C SER A 68 -10.14 2.58 -16.90
N ASP A 69 -11.28 3.29 -17.04
CA ASP A 69 -11.51 4.24 -18.12
C ASP A 69 -10.51 5.42 -18.05
N ARG A 70 -10.42 6.20 -19.13
CA ARG A 70 -9.38 7.25 -19.27
C ARG A 70 -9.43 8.29 -18.16
N PHE A 71 -10.62 8.73 -17.75
CA PHE A 71 -10.75 9.80 -16.76
C PHE A 71 -10.43 9.29 -15.34
N SER A 72 -11.06 8.20 -14.93
CA SER A 72 -10.76 7.55 -13.63
C SER A 72 -9.31 7.09 -13.55
N GLY A 73 -8.78 6.54 -14.65
CA GLY A 73 -7.38 6.14 -14.77
C GLY A 73 -6.42 7.29 -14.57
N PHE A 74 -6.69 8.47 -15.13
CA PHE A 74 -5.85 9.65 -14.94
C PHE A 74 -5.81 10.11 -13.47
N LEU A 75 -6.95 10.10 -12.76
CA LEU A 75 -7.01 10.46 -11.35
C LEU A 75 -6.23 9.45 -10.48
N ILE A 76 -6.41 8.14 -10.74
CA ILE A 76 -5.67 7.08 -10.05
C ILE A 76 -4.17 7.23 -10.33
N PHE A 77 -3.77 7.52 -11.56
CA PHE A 77 -2.37 7.70 -11.95
C PHE A 77 -1.69 8.84 -11.17
N ILE A 78 -2.34 9.99 -11.06
CA ILE A 78 -1.81 11.10 -10.25
C ILE A 78 -1.68 10.69 -8.79
N ALA A 79 -2.69 10.05 -8.22
CA ALA A 79 -2.65 9.58 -6.85
C ALA A 79 -1.50 8.57 -6.62
N VAL A 80 -1.28 7.65 -7.57
CA VAL A 80 -0.19 6.67 -7.53
C VAL A 80 1.18 7.37 -7.55
N ILE A 81 1.41 8.34 -8.45
CA ILE A 81 2.70 9.04 -8.52
C ILE A 81 3.00 9.78 -7.23
N LEU A 82 2.02 10.51 -6.69
CA LEU A 82 2.20 11.29 -5.48
C LEU A 82 2.60 10.43 -4.28
N HIS A 83 1.86 9.33 -4.01
CA HIS A 83 2.20 8.50 -2.85
C HIS A 83 3.39 7.56 -3.10
N LYS A 84 3.59 7.08 -4.34
CA LYS A 84 4.72 6.18 -4.67
C LYS A 84 6.07 6.88 -4.53
N GLY A 85 6.14 8.16 -4.87
CA GLY A 85 7.34 8.98 -4.67
C GLY A 85 7.74 9.07 -3.19
N THR A 86 6.78 9.35 -2.32
CA THR A 86 7.01 9.43 -0.86
C THR A 86 7.37 8.06 -0.27
N ALA A 87 6.69 6.99 -0.71
CA ALA A 87 6.99 5.63 -0.29
C ALA A 87 8.40 5.17 -0.73
N ALA A 88 8.80 5.46 -1.98
CA ALA A 88 10.14 5.17 -2.48
C ALA A 88 11.22 5.90 -1.69
N PHE A 89 10.99 7.16 -1.34
CA PHE A 89 11.91 7.94 -0.51
C PHE A 89 12.07 7.35 0.89
N ALA A 90 10.97 7.01 1.56
CA ALA A 90 10.99 6.38 2.88
C ALA A 90 11.71 5.02 2.85
N LEU A 91 11.45 4.22 1.79
CA LEU A 91 12.10 2.94 1.58
C LEU A 91 13.62 3.10 1.36
N ALA A 92 14.03 4.07 0.53
CA ALA A 92 15.45 4.36 0.29
C ALA A 92 16.18 4.77 1.59
N LEU A 93 15.55 5.61 2.42
CA LEU A 93 16.11 5.99 3.73
C LEU A 93 16.30 4.78 4.65
N THR A 94 15.35 3.84 4.65
CA THR A 94 15.45 2.61 5.45
C THR A 94 16.59 1.72 4.93
N MET A 95 16.75 1.62 3.60
CA MET A 95 17.81 0.83 2.99
C MET A 95 19.22 1.39 3.26
N VAL A 96 19.38 2.73 3.22
CA VAL A 96 20.68 3.37 3.50
C VAL A 96 21.17 3.11 4.94
N ARG A 97 20.23 2.91 5.86
CA ARG A 97 20.53 2.59 7.28
C ARG A 97 20.67 1.09 7.56
N SER A 98 20.52 0.25 6.55
CA SER A 98 20.56 -1.20 6.69
C SER A 98 21.91 -1.78 6.27
N THR A 99 22.12 -3.06 6.59
CA THR A 99 23.32 -3.83 6.20
C THR A 99 23.34 -4.24 4.72
N LEU A 100 22.35 -3.79 3.91
CA LEU A 100 22.26 -4.11 2.49
C LEU A 100 23.38 -3.47 1.67
N THR A 101 23.88 -4.22 0.69
CA THR A 101 24.82 -3.68 -0.30
C THR A 101 24.11 -2.73 -1.26
N ARG A 102 24.85 -1.79 -1.86
CA ARG A 102 24.28 -0.84 -2.85
C ARG A 102 23.55 -1.53 -3.99
N VAL A 103 24.05 -2.67 -4.45
CA VAL A 103 23.42 -3.44 -5.53
C VAL A 103 22.08 -4.01 -5.09
N GLN A 104 21.99 -4.54 -3.87
CA GLN A 104 20.74 -5.06 -3.31
C GLN A 104 19.72 -3.93 -3.13
N CYS A 105 20.13 -2.75 -2.65
CA CYS A 105 19.23 -1.59 -2.54
C CYS A 105 18.66 -1.17 -3.90
N ILE A 106 19.52 -1.07 -4.92
CA ILE A 106 19.09 -0.72 -6.29
C ILE A 106 18.13 -1.79 -6.83
N CYS A 107 18.45 -3.06 -6.65
CA CYS A 107 17.58 -4.17 -7.08
C CYS A 107 16.19 -4.10 -6.43
N LEU A 108 16.12 -3.93 -5.11
CA LEU A 108 14.86 -3.82 -4.37
C LEU A 108 14.04 -2.59 -4.80
N LEU A 109 14.68 -1.43 -4.98
CA LEU A 109 14.01 -0.23 -5.47
C LEU A 109 13.50 -0.41 -6.90
N THR A 110 14.26 -1.07 -7.75
CA THR A 110 13.84 -1.38 -9.12
C THR A 110 12.67 -2.35 -9.13
N CYS A 111 12.71 -3.40 -8.31
CA CYS A 111 11.58 -4.32 -8.13
C CYS A 111 10.33 -3.57 -7.67
N PHE A 112 10.46 -2.70 -6.66
CA PHE A 112 9.36 -1.86 -6.18
C PHE A 112 8.84 -0.91 -7.27
N ALA A 113 9.73 -0.30 -8.07
CA ALA A 113 9.33 0.57 -9.17
C ALA A 113 8.51 -0.17 -10.24
N LEU A 114 8.91 -1.41 -10.58
CA LEU A 114 8.28 -2.23 -11.60
C LEU A 114 6.92 -2.82 -11.19
N THR A 115 6.60 -2.90 -9.91
CA THR A 115 5.33 -3.50 -9.46
C THR A 115 4.09 -2.80 -10.04
N THR A 116 4.08 -1.48 -10.16
CA THR A 116 2.95 -0.73 -10.75
C THR A 116 2.83 -0.93 -12.26
N PRO A 117 3.87 -0.81 -13.08
CA PRO A 117 3.81 -1.16 -14.51
C PRO A 117 3.35 -2.59 -14.76
N VAL A 118 3.85 -3.54 -13.99
CA VAL A 118 3.40 -4.95 -14.08
C VAL A 118 1.92 -5.08 -13.72
N GLY A 119 1.47 -4.38 -12.68
CA GLY A 119 0.05 -4.31 -12.32
C GLY A 119 -0.81 -3.74 -13.46
N ILE A 120 -0.37 -2.63 -14.10
CA ILE A 120 -1.09 -2.02 -15.22
C ILE A 120 -1.23 -2.99 -16.38
N LEU A 121 -0.16 -3.69 -16.73
CA LEU A 121 -0.19 -4.70 -17.79
C LEU A 121 -1.13 -5.86 -17.44
N ALA A 122 -1.05 -6.36 -16.21
CA ALA A 122 -1.93 -7.43 -15.74
C ALA A 122 -3.41 -7.00 -15.78
N GLY A 123 -3.73 -5.80 -15.32
CA GLY A 123 -5.08 -5.25 -15.35
C GLY A 123 -5.59 -4.98 -16.77
N GLY A 124 -4.73 -4.44 -17.64
CA GLY A 124 -5.06 -4.22 -19.05
C GLY A 124 -5.36 -5.52 -19.80
N LEU A 125 -4.52 -6.53 -19.60
CA LEU A 125 -4.75 -7.86 -20.17
C LEU A 125 -6.05 -8.50 -19.63
N ALA A 126 -6.29 -8.41 -18.32
CA ALA A 126 -7.54 -8.91 -17.74
C ALA A 126 -8.77 -8.21 -18.34
N SER A 127 -8.66 -6.90 -18.59
CA SER A 127 -9.72 -6.12 -19.24
C SER A 127 -9.98 -6.53 -20.68
N GLU A 128 -8.96 -6.97 -21.42
CA GLU A 128 -9.07 -7.37 -22.82
C GLU A 128 -9.63 -8.80 -23.01
N TYR A 129 -9.26 -9.72 -22.10
CA TYR A 129 -9.62 -11.15 -22.25
C TYR A 129 -10.86 -11.58 -21.46
N MET A 130 -11.41 -10.74 -20.58
CA MET A 130 -12.48 -11.10 -19.65
C MET A 130 -13.64 -10.10 -19.68
N ASP A 131 -14.14 -9.79 -20.87
CA ASP A 131 -15.14 -8.72 -21.10
C ASP A 131 -16.34 -8.76 -20.15
N ASP A 132 -16.93 -9.93 -19.89
CA ASP A 132 -18.12 -10.08 -19.04
C ASP A 132 -17.81 -10.08 -17.53
N GLU A 133 -16.57 -10.38 -17.14
CA GLU A 133 -16.17 -10.55 -15.74
C GLU A 133 -15.26 -9.41 -15.21
N VAL A 134 -14.88 -8.46 -16.07
CA VAL A 134 -13.94 -7.38 -15.74
C VAL A 134 -14.39 -6.58 -14.51
N LEU A 135 -15.69 -6.32 -14.41
CA LEU A 135 -16.24 -5.55 -13.27
C LEU A 135 -16.08 -6.31 -11.95
N PHE A 136 -16.27 -7.62 -11.96
CA PHE A 136 -16.11 -8.47 -10.78
C PHE A 136 -14.64 -8.57 -10.36
N ILE A 137 -13.73 -8.79 -11.33
CA ILE A 137 -12.29 -8.83 -11.08
C ILE A 137 -11.77 -7.49 -10.56
N LYS A 138 -12.22 -6.39 -11.16
CA LYS A 138 -11.89 -5.03 -10.69
C LYS A 138 -12.34 -4.82 -9.25
N ALA A 139 -13.54 -5.27 -8.88
CA ALA A 139 -14.04 -5.19 -7.51
C ALA A 139 -13.17 -5.99 -6.53
N ILE A 140 -12.73 -7.20 -6.91
CA ILE A 140 -11.80 -8.02 -6.10
C ILE A 140 -10.46 -7.30 -5.93
N VAL A 141 -9.85 -6.84 -7.01
CA VAL A 141 -8.55 -6.15 -7.01
C VAL A 141 -8.59 -4.89 -6.16
N LEU A 142 -9.65 -4.08 -6.29
CA LEU A 142 -9.85 -2.90 -5.46
C LEU A 142 -10.05 -3.25 -3.98
N SER A 143 -10.76 -4.32 -3.67
CA SER A 143 -10.98 -4.78 -2.31
C SER A 143 -9.69 -5.27 -1.65
N LEU A 144 -8.86 -6.03 -2.39
CA LEU A 144 -7.52 -6.44 -1.96
C LEU A 144 -6.63 -5.21 -1.71
N GLY A 145 -6.63 -4.27 -2.65
CA GLY A 145 -5.92 -3.00 -2.51
C GLY A 145 -6.36 -2.21 -1.27
N ALA A 146 -7.67 -2.08 -1.05
CA ALA A 146 -8.22 -1.38 0.11
C ALA A 146 -7.77 -2.01 1.43
N GLY A 147 -7.81 -3.35 1.54
CA GLY A 147 -7.34 -4.08 2.72
C GLY A 147 -5.85 -3.88 2.99
N THR A 148 -5.01 -3.92 1.95
CA THR A 148 -3.57 -3.66 2.08
C THR A 148 -3.26 -2.22 2.49
N PHE A 149 -3.98 -1.23 1.95
CA PHE A 149 -3.86 0.17 2.36
C PHE A 149 -4.34 0.39 3.79
N LEU A 150 -5.44 -0.24 4.19
CA LEU A 150 -5.94 -0.15 5.55
C LEU A 150 -4.90 -0.68 6.55
N TYR A 151 -4.26 -1.81 6.24
CA TYR A 151 -3.19 -2.38 7.06
C TYR A 151 -2.00 -1.41 7.17
N MET A 152 -1.51 -0.90 6.05
CA MET A 152 -0.37 0.02 6.03
C MET A 152 -0.66 1.31 6.79
N GLY A 153 -1.82 1.92 6.57
CA GLY A 153 -2.19 3.19 7.20
C GLY A 153 -2.51 3.08 8.70
N THR A 154 -2.98 1.92 9.17
CA THR A 154 -3.40 1.78 10.57
C THR A 154 -2.34 1.13 11.45
N LEU A 155 -1.82 -0.02 11.08
CA LEU A 155 -0.94 -0.79 11.96
C LEU A 155 0.54 -0.56 11.68
N HIS A 156 0.92 -0.53 10.41
CA HIS A 156 2.33 -0.45 10.06
C HIS A 156 2.91 0.94 10.31
N GLU A 157 2.27 1.98 9.80
CA GLU A 157 2.73 3.36 9.99
C GLU A 157 2.54 3.86 11.42
N LEU A 158 1.43 3.53 12.07
CA LEU A 158 1.15 3.96 13.45
C LEU A 158 2.16 3.38 14.45
N LYS A 159 2.61 2.15 14.28
CA LYS A 159 3.62 1.55 15.16
C LYS A 159 5.02 2.14 14.97
N ARG A 160 5.37 2.57 13.76
CA ARG A 160 6.72 3.07 13.41
C ARG A 160 6.89 4.56 13.56
N THR A 161 5.80 5.34 13.51
CA THR A 161 5.89 6.80 13.50
C THR A 161 6.15 7.32 14.91
N PRO A 162 7.33 7.93 15.17
CA PRO A 162 7.59 8.60 16.46
C PRO A 162 6.57 9.71 16.74
N LEU A 163 5.83 10.14 15.72
CA LEU A 163 4.77 11.14 15.82
C LEU A 163 3.70 10.76 16.84
N ILE A 164 3.30 9.49 16.95
CA ILE A 164 2.30 9.03 17.92
C ILE A 164 2.92 8.82 19.30
N ARG A 165 4.16 8.36 19.37
CA ARG A 165 4.88 8.23 20.64
C ARG A 165 5.16 9.60 21.31
N HIS A 166 5.31 10.67 20.51
CA HIS A 166 5.55 12.03 21.01
C HIS A 166 4.32 12.94 20.90
N CYS A 167 3.22 12.49 20.29
CA CYS A 167 1.98 13.25 20.14
C CYS A 167 1.06 13.17 21.38
N GLY A 168 1.58 13.54 22.54
CA GLY A 168 0.73 14.02 23.63
C GLY A 168 0.18 15.43 23.38
N LYS A 169 0.41 16.02 22.20
CA LYS A 169 -0.02 17.37 21.85
C LYS A 169 -1.27 17.31 20.96
N PHE A 170 -2.31 17.98 21.41
CA PHE A 170 -3.58 18.20 20.69
C PHE A 170 -3.39 18.66 19.23
N SER A 171 -2.27 19.34 18.93
CA SER A 171 -1.89 19.78 17.59
C SER A 171 -1.76 18.63 16.55
N CYS A 172 -1.21 17.47 16.93
CA CYS A 172 -1.07 16.34 16.01
C CYS A 172 -2.43 15.71 15.67
N PHE A 173 -3.32 15.65 16.66
CA PHE A 173 -4.70 15.18 16.42
C PHE A 173 -5.42 16.10 15.43
N LEU A 174 -5.24 17.43 15.55
CA LEU A 174 -5.81 18.40 14.61
C LEU A 174 -5.28 18.22 13.18
N TRP A 175 -3.98 17.95 13.01
CA TRP A 175 -3.42 17.66 11.68
C TRP A 175 -3.95 16.37 11.06
N MET A 176 -4.11 15.32 11.87
CA MET A 176 -4.75 14.07 11.40
C MET A 176 -6.20 14.31 11.00
N LEU A 177 -6.95 15.05 11.82
CA LEU A 177 -8.34 15.39 11.53
C LEU A 177 -8.46 16.25 10.26
N ALA A 178 -7.58 17.24 10.09
CA ALA A 178 -7.52 18.07 8.89
C ALA A 178 -7.27 17.22 7.63
N GLY A 179 -6.32 16.28 7.67
CA GLY A 179 -6.06 15.35 6.57
C GLY A 179 -7.29 14.48 6.23
N LEU A 180 -7.99 13.97 7.25
CA LEU A 180 -9.19 13.17 7.06
C LEU A 180 -10.33 14.00 6.45
N LEU A 181 -10.51 15.25 6.88
CA LEU A 181 -11.52 16.16 6.35
C LEU A 181 -11.24 16.54 4.91
N VAL A 182 -9.97 16.82 4.56
CA VAL A 182 -9.55 17.13 3.19
C VAL A 182 -9.82 15.95 2.26
N THR A 183 -9.42 14.74 2.66
CA THR A 183 -9.68 13.53 1.84
C THR A 183 -11.16 13.23 1.72
N GLY A 184 -11.95 13.41 2.77
CA GLY A 184 -13.41 13.28 2.74
C GLY A 184 -14.07 14.30 1.81
N MET A 185 -13.62 15.56 1.84
CA MET A 185 -14.13 16.63 0.99
C MET A 185 -13.79 16.38 -0.49
N VAL A 186 -12.57 15.97 -0.79
CA VAL A 186 -12.17 15.61 -2.17
C VAL A 186 -13.01 14.44 -2.68
N ARG A 187 -13.23 13.42 -1.86
CA ARG A 187 -14.09 12.28 -2.21
C ARG A 187 -15.52 12.68 -2.49
N TRP A 188 -16.08 13.58 -1.68
CA TRP A 188 -17.44 14.09 -1.87
C TRP A 188 -17.56 14.87 -3.18
N MET A 189 -16.62 15.79 -3.47
CA MET A 189 -16.60 16.55 -4.71
C MET A 189 -16.51 15.66 -5.95
N ILE A 190 -15.69 14.61 -5.91
CA ILE A 190 -15.56 13.65 -7.03
C ILE A 190 -16.84 12.82 -7.16
N GLY A 191 -17.48 12.45 -6.05
CA GLY A 191 -18.75 11.72 -6.05
C GLY A 191 -19.92 12.48 -6.67
N GLU A 192 -20.03 13.78 -6.43
CA GLU A 192 -21.04 14.63 -7.07
C GLU A 192 -20.78 14.85 -8.56
N ALA A 193 -19.51 14.94 -8.98
CA ALA A 193 -19.15 15.07 -10.40
C ALA A 193 -19.52 13.84 -11.25
N HIS A 194 -19.80 12.70 -10.63
CA HIS A 194 -20.24 11.47 -11.31
C HIS A 194 -21.76 11.29 -11.30
N SER A 195 -22.50 12.13 -10.59
CA SER A 195 -23.97 12.09 -10.52
C SER A 195 -24.66 13.12 -11.44
N LEU A 196 -23.89 13.93 -12.16
CA LEU A 196 -24.32 14.85 -13.20
C LEU A 196 -23.93 14.35 -14.59
#